data_a46fd813ad74963db691f5dd2fb2fd78
#
_entry.id   a46fd813ad74963db691f5dd2fb2fd78
#
_cell.length_a   1.000
_cell.length_b   1.000
_cell.length_c   1.000
_cell.angle_alpha   90.00
_cell.angle_beta   90.00
_cell.angle_gamma   90.00
#
_symmetry.space_group_name_H-M   'P 1'
#
loop_
_entity.id
_entity.type
_entity.pdbx_description
1 polymer ?
#
loop_
_entity_poly.entity_id
_entity_poly.type
_entity_poly.pdbx_seq_one_letter_code
_entity_poly.pdbx_strand_id
1 'polypeptide(L)'
;MKQAIALAGGGTKGAYQVGAWKAMRELGIPFDIVTGTSIGSVTAALMVQGDFDRAWELWTHITEEQIMLERDDATPHEKRELAALAEHPEQLIARVKDWADLNRRTADISPYRALVHKYLDETRFFASPVDFGLMTARFPSLQPVEVRKQDIAPGYLPQWILASSACFPMFPMCEIDGQNYLDGAYSDNLPISTAFRLGADRVIAIGLKPETPEKKYANHPLVTYIAPAEPLGKLLEFDPDAMRHSIALGYTDTLRVLGSHIGHTYTFEPDGKTLLDGVARDYLLWLLRRELTPPDSMLDFFRSDTPLTDRILSDRPGDLTDCALAGVECVLEAYAYPRGEIYDLKFLLPELAMRLTEDEDTPELERAHALCASLGSEHFFTQLAPLTPRYDARDIFLATLTLYLREQTA
;
A
#
# COMPACT_ATOMS: atom_id res chain seq x y z
N MET A 1 20.56 10.77 -16.40
CA MET A 1 20.21 9.87 -15.29
C MET A 1 18.91 9.20 -15.71
N LYS A 2 18.92 7.87 -15.84
CA LYS A 2 17.75 7.09 -16.24
C LYS A 2 16.92 6.70 -15.01
N GLN A 3 15.64 6.99 -15.04
CA GLN A 3 14.69 6.61 -14.01
C GLN A 3 13.82 5.46 -14.47
N ALA A 4 13.65 4.46 -13.61
CA ALA A 4 12.76 3.34 -13.87
C ALA A 4 11.56 3.33 -12.93
N ILE A 5 10.46 2.73 -13.42
CA ILE A 5 9.32 2.33 -12.62
C ILE A 5 9.28 0.81 -12.59
N ALA A 6 9.22 0.20 -11.41
CA ALA A 6 9.04 -1.24 -11.23
C ALA A 6 7.67 -1.52 -10.63
N LEU A 7 6.89 -2.42 -11.24
CA LEU A 7 5.49 -2.70 -10.91
C LEU A 7 5.31 -4.14 -10.44
N ALA A 8 4.77 -4.31 -9.23
CA ALA A 8 4.52 -5.62 -8.66
C ALA A 8 3.34 -6.35 -9.33
N GLY A 9 3.37 -7.69 -9.27
CA GLY A 9 2.21 -8.53 -9.54
C GLY A 9 1.23 -8.57 -8.37
N GLY A 10 -0.07 -8.80 -8.67
CA GLY A 10 -1.08 -8.86 -7.61
C GLY A 10 -2.55 -8.83 -8.07
N GLY A 11 -2.86 -9.23 -9.30
CA GLY A 11 -4.23 -9.31 -9.82
C GLY A 11 -4.97 -7.97 -9.79
N THR A 12 -6.19 -7.93 -9.25
CA THR A 12 -7.03 -6.72 -9.19
C THR A 12 -6.43 -5.57 -8.37
N LYS A 13 -5.48 -5.86 -7.47
CA LYS A 13 -4.69 -4.85 -6.75
C LYS A 13 -3.91 -3.91 -7.68
N GLY A 14 -3.71 -4.28 -8.95
CA GLY A 14 -3.09 -3.43 -9.98
C GLY A 14 -3.79 -2.09 -10.20
N ALA A 15 -5.06 -1.93 -9.78
CA ALA A 15 -5.78 -0.67 -9.75
C ALA A 15 -4.97 0.42 -8.98
N TYR A 16 -4.30 0.06 -7.90
CA TYR A 16 -3.39 0.93 -7.14
C TYR A 16 -2.28 1.54 -8.02
N GLN A 17 -1.72 0.75 -8.95
CA GLN A 17 -0.64 1.22 -9.84
C GLN A 17 -1.11 2.32 -10.79
N VAL A 18 -2.38 2.30 -11.20
CA VAL A 18 -2.95 3.35 -12.05
C VAL A 18 -3.14 4.65 -11.27
N GLY A 19 -3.55 4.57 -10.00
CA GLY A 19 -3.55 5.71 -9.09
C GLY A 19 -2.16 6.32 -8.91
N ALA A 20 -1.16 5.48 -8.68
CA ALA A 20 0.23 5.90 -8.59
C ALA A 20 0.72 6.55 -9.90
N TRP A 21 0.37 5.96 -11.05
CA TRP A 21 0.72 6.55 -12.34
C TRP A 21 0.05 7.91 -12.55
N LYS A 22 -1.21 8.08 -12.13
CA LYS A 22 -1.90 9.38 -12.17
C LYS A 22 -1.11 10.44 -11.39
N ALA A 23 -0.73 10.16 -10.15
CA ALA A 23 0.05 11.08 -9.32
C ALA A 23 1.41 11.43 -9.97
N MET A 24 2.14 10.43 -10.47
CA MET A 24 3.42 10.65 -11.15
C MET A 24 3.26 11.54 -12.39
N ARG A 25 2.17 11.38 -13.17
CA ARG A 25 1.89 12.25 -14.32
C ARG A 25 1.64 13.69 -13.90
N GLU A 26 0.84 13.92 -12.86
CA GLU A 26 0.53 15.25 -12.34
C GLU A 26 1.77 15.95 -11.76
N LEU A 27 2.65 15.18 -11.12
CA LEU A 27 3.93 15.67 -10.60
C LEU A 27 5.01 15.84 -11.70
N GLY A 28 4.72 15.45 -12.93
CA GLY A 28 5.68 15.53 -14.04
C GLY A 28 6.90 14.61 -13.85
N ILE A 29 6.74 13.46 -13.18
CA ILE A 29 7.81 12.50 -12.96
C ILE A 29 8.12 11.74 -14.26
N PRO A 30 9.30 11.93 -14.87
CA PRO A 30 9.68 11.22 -16.09
C PRO A 30 10.14 9.80 -15.75
N PHE A 31 10.08 8.91 -16.75
CA PHE A 31 10.68 7.59 -16.67
C PHE A 31 11.18 7.13 -18.05
N ASP A 32 12.31 6.42 -18.04
CA ASP A 32 12.99 5.90 -19.23
C ASP A 32 12.81 4.39 -19.38
N ILE A 33 12.46 3.70 -18.28
CA ILE A 33 12.36 2.25 -18.18
C ILE A 33 11.14 1.89 -17.36
N VAL A 34 10.37 0.89 -17.78
CA VAL A 34 9.30 0.32 -16.95
C VAL A 34 9.46 -1.20 -16.90
N THR A 35 9.43 -1.76 -15.69
CA THR A 35 9.46 -3.20 -15.48
C THR A 35 8.23 -3.66 -14.73
N GLY A 36 7.75 -4.88 -15.00
CA GLY A 36 6.55 -5.38 -14.34
C GLY A 36 6.46 -6.90 -14.31
N THR A 37 5.72 -7.38 -13.33
CA THR A 37 5.39 -8.80 -13.17
C THR A 37 3.88 -8.98 -13.14
N SER A 38 3.35 -10.03 -13.79
CA SER A 38 1.92 -10.33 -13.79
C SER A 38 1.10 -9.11 -14.26
N ILE A 39 0.10 -8.69 -13.48
CA ILE A 39 -0.68 -7.48 -13.77
C ILE A 39 0.20 -6.22 -13.90
N GLY A 40 1.31 -6.17 -13.17
CA GLY A 40 2.30 -5.10 -13.32
C GLY A 40 2.92 -5.05 -14.71
N SER A 41 3.02 -6.20 -15.42
CA SER A 41 3.51 -6.22 -16.82
C SER A 41 2.50 -5.62 -17.80
N VAL A 42 1.19 -5.77 -17.52
CA VAL A 42 0.12 -5.13 -18.29
C VAL A 42 0.19 -3.62 -18.13
N THR A 43 0.23 -3.14 -16.89
CA THR A 43 0.36 -1.71 -16.59
C THR A 43 1.66 -1.14 -17.17
N ALA A 44 2.78 -1.88 -17.07
CA ALA A 44 4.07 -1.49 -17.65
C ALA A 44 3.98 -1.32 -19.17
N ALA A 45 3.34 -2.26 -19.88
CA ALA A 45 3.17 -2.15 -21.34
C ALA A 45 2.32 -0.94 -21.72
N LEU A 46 1.23 -0.65 -20.98
CA LEU A 46 0.41 0.55 -21.17
C LEU A 46 1.20 1.85 -20.89
N MET A 47 2.07 1.84 -19.88
CA MET A 47 2.98 2.98 -19.61
C MET A 47 3.98 3.20 -20.75
N VAL A 48 4.57 2.13 -21.28
CA VAL A 48 5.53 2.19 -22.40
C VAL A 48 4.85 2.72 -23.66
N GLN A 49 3.64 2.31 -23.98
CA GLN A 49 2.90 2.84 -25.14
C GLN A 49 2.31 4.24 -24.90
N GLY A 50 2.44 4.78 -23.66
CA GLY A 50 2.01 6.14 -23.30
C GLY A 50 0.49 6.29 -23.26
N ASP A 51 -0.26 5.25 -22.86
CA ASP A 51 -1.72 5.22 -22.96
C ASP A 51 -2.39 5.15 -21.58
N PHE A 52 -2.27 6.25 -20.85
CA PHE A 52 -2.87 6.37 -19.53
C PHE A 52 -4.40 6.24 -19.58
N ASP A 53 -5.04 6.83 -20.57
CA ASP A 53 -6.50 6.86 -20.65
C ASP A 53 -7.08 5.46 -20.83
N ARG A 54 -6.41 4.58 -21.59
CA ARG A 54 -6.76 3.16 -21.68
C ARG A 54 -6.52 2.41 -20.38
N ALA A 55 -5.44 2.69 -19.67
CA ALA A 55 -5.21 2.09 -18.37
C ALA A 55 -6.29 2.52 -17.37
N TRP A 56 -6.66 3.78 -17.38
CA TRP A 56 -7.74 4.32 -16.55
C TRP A 56 -9.09 3.68 -16.89
N GLU A 57 -9.45 3.63 -18.17
CA GLU A 57 -10.67 2.96 -18.64
C GLU A 57 -10.71 1.50 -18.19
N LEU A 58 -9.62 0.77 -18.39
CA LEU A 58 -9.52 -0.63 -18.01
C LEU A 58 -9.83 -0.80 -16.52
N TRP A 59 -9.11 -0.10 -15.65
CA TRP A 59 -9.19 -0.32 -14.22
C TRP A 59 -10.45 0.24 -13.54
N THR A 60 -11.13 1.18 -14.17
CA THR A 60 -12.41 1.71 -13.67
C THR A 60 -13.63 0.91 -14.10
N HIS A 61 -13.49 0.00 -15.10
CA HIS A 61 -14.62 -0.75 -15.67
C HIS A 61 -14.40 -2.25 -15.80
N ILE A 62 -13.24 -2.77 -15.36
CA ILE A 62 -12.94 -4.19 -15.46
C ILE A 62 -13.89 -5.03 -14.59
N THR A 63 -14.38 -6.16 -15.12
CA THR A 63 -15.22 -7.13 -14.42
C THR A 63 -14.60 -8.52 -14.46
N GLU A 64 -15.07 -9.42 -13.61
CA GLU A 64 -14.59 -10.80 -13.57
C GLU A 64 -14.78 -11.52 -14.91
N GLU A 65 -15.94 -11.33 -15.55
CA GLU A 65 -16.29 -11.96 -16.83
C GLU A 65 -15.37 -11.50 -17.98
N GLN A 66 -14.74 -10.33 -17.85
CA GLN A 66 -13.74 -9.86 -18.82
C GLN A 66 -12.36 -10.49 -18.62
N ILE A 67 -12.17 -11.20 -17.51
CA ILE A 67 -10.90 -11.85 -17.18
C ILE A 67 -11.02 -13.35 -17.31
N MET A 68 -12.05 -13.96 -16.72
CA MET A 68 -12.19 -15.40 -16.71
C MET A 68 -13.64 -15.84 -16.79
N LEU A 69 -13.85 -16.97 -17.43
CA LEU A 69 -15.11 -17.68 -17.36
C LEU A 69 -14.93 -18.85 -16.39
N GLU A 70 -15.86 -18.94 -15.46
CA GLU A 70 -15.91 -20.07 -14.57
C GLU A 70 -16.29 -21.34 -15.34
N ARG A 71 -15.72 -22.45 -14.94
CA ARG A 71 -16.16 -23.77 -15.45
C ARG A 71 -17.50 -24.11 -14.84
N ASP A 72 -18.44 -24.59 -15.68
CA ASP A 72 -19.78 -25.00 -15.25
C ASP A 72 -19.77 -26.14 -14.21
N ASP A 73 -18.72 -26.98 -14.22
CA ASP A 73 -18.53 -28.13 -13.34
C ASP A 73 -17.69 -27.84 -12.09
N ALA A 74 -17.18 -26.58 -11.90
CA ALA A 74 -16.33 -26.23 -10.78
C ALA A 74 -17.10 -26.11 -9.46
N THR A 75 -16.74 -26.93 -8.49
CA THR A 75 -17.35 -26.88 -7.16
C THR A 75 -16.82 -25.71 -6.32
N PRO A 76 -17.61 -25.20 -5.33
CA PRO A 76 -17.12 -24.17 -4.42
C PRO A 76 -15.88 -24.58 -3.60
N HIS A 77 -15.69 -25.88 -3.39
CA HIS A 77 -14.51 -26.42 -2.72
C HIS A 77 -13.28 -26.30 -3.61
N GLU A 78 -13.37 -26.70 -4.89
CA GLU A 78 -12.28 -26.59 -5.86
C GLU A 78 -11.84 -25.13 -6.06
N LYS A 79 -12.80 -24.21 -6.21
CA LYS A 79 -12.50 -22.78 -6.34
C LYS A 79 -11.66 -22.26 -5.15
N ARG A 80 -12.07 -22.61 -3.92
CA ARG A 80 -11.32 -22.23 -2.71
C ARG A 80 -9.93 -22.87 -2.64
N GLU A 81 -9.83 -24.15 -3.02
CA GLU A 81 -8.55 -24.87 -3.08
C GLU A 81 -7.59 -24.19 -4.07
N LEU A 82 -8.03 -23.90 -5.30
CA LEU A 82 -7.21 -23.26 -6.32
C LEU A 82 -6.79 -21.85 -5.91
N ALA A 83 -7.70 -21.08 -5.34
CA ALA A 83 -7.38 -19.72 -4.82
C ALA A 83 -6.35 -19.77 -3.70
N ALA A 84 -6.50 -20.68 -2.73
CA ALA A 84 -5.53 -20.86 -1.65
C ALA A 84 -4.15 -21.29 -2.17
N LEU A 85 -4.11 -22.18 -3.17
CA LEU A 85 -2.84 -22.59 -3.80
C LEU A 85 -2.17 -21.45 -4.59
N ALA A 86 -2.94 -20.55 -5.20
CA ALA A 86 -2.40 -19.38 -5.89
C ALA A 86 -1.80 -18.35 -4.92
N GLU A 87 -2.37 -18.21 -3.71
CA GLU A 87 -1.84 -17.34 -2.66
C GLU A 87 -0.62 -17.92 -1.94
N HIS A 88 -0.40 -19.26 -2.04
CA HIS A 88 0.67 -20.00 -1.36
C HIS A 88 1.52 -20.82 -2.34
N PRO A 89 2.39 -20.17 -3.15
CA PRO A 89 3.22 -20.83 -4.17
C PRO A 89 4.06 -21.99 -3.65
N GLU A 90 4.52 -21.95 -2.41
CA GLU A 90 5.29 -23.00 -1.76
C GLU A 90 4.49 -24.32 -1.63
N GLN A 91 3.18 -24.23 -1.36
CA GLN A 91 2.31 -25.40 -1.28
C GLN A 91 2.07 -26.01 -2.67
N LEU A 92 1.95 -25.16 -3.69
CA LEU A 92 1.80 -25.60 -5.07
C LEU A 92 3.06 -26.32 -5.57
N ILE A 93 4.25 -25.79 -5.29
CA ILE A 93 5.53 -26.41 -5.64
C ILE A 93 5.65 -27.82 -5.03
N ALA A 94 5.18 -27.99 -3.79
CA ALA A 94 5.17 -29.31 -3.14
C ALA A 94 4.27 -30.34 -3.85
N ARG A 95 3.28 -29.88 -4.62
CA ARG A 95 2.29 -30.69 -5.34
C ARG A 95 2.58 -30.85 -6.84
N VAL A 96 3.82 -30.71 -7.26
CA VAL A 96 4.22 -30.74 -8.69
C VAL A 96 3.71 -31.97 -9.45
N LYS A 97 3.50 -33.10 -8.78
CA LYS A 97 2.95 -34.33 -9.39
C LYS A 97 1.47 -34.18 -9.83
N ASP A 98 0.74 -33.28 -9.22
CA ASP A 98 -0.66 -33.04 -9.45
C ASP A 98 -0.91 -31.95 -10.53
N TRP A 99 0.14 -31.33 -11.05
CA TRP A 99 0.02 -30.15 -11.90
C TRP A 99 -0.71 -30.40 -13.22
N ALA A 100 -0.57 -31.59 -13.82
CA ALA A 100 -1.32 -31.95 -15.02
C ALA A 100 -2.83 -32.00 -14.75
N ASP A 101 -3.23 -32.47 -13.59
CA ASP A 101 -4.63 -32.49 -13.15
C ASP A 101 -5.11 -31.07 -12.79
N LEU A 102 -4.33 -30.33 -12.05
CA LEU A 102 -4.62 -28.92 -11.72
C LEU A 102 -4.78 -28.07 -12.98
N ASN A 103 -3.95 -28.26 -14.01
CA ASN A 103 -4.04 -27.49 -15.25
C ASN A 103 -5.35 -27.75 -16.02
N ARG A 104 -5.97 -28.91 -15.86
CA ARG A 104 -7.31 -29.18 -16.42
C ARG A 104 -8.42 -28.48 -15.64
N ARG A 105 -8.16 -28.06 -14.41
CA ARG A 105 -9.12 -27.44 -13.50
C ARG A 105 -9.04 -25.91 -13.50
N THR A 106 -8.12 -25.32 -14.28
CA THR A 106 -7.94 -23.85 -14.40
C THR A 106 -9.15 -23.19 -15.06
N ALA A 107 -9.34 -21.89 -14.82
CA ALA A 107 -10.37 -21.09 -15.47
C ALA A 107 -10.11 -20.94 -16.99
N ASP A 108 -11.16 -20.70 -17.75
CA ASP A 108 -11.04 -20.25 -19.14
C ASP A 108 -10.70 -18.74 -19.15
N ILE A 109 -9.49 -18.40 -19.62
CA ILE A 109 -8.99 -17.04 -19.72
C ILE A 109 -9.11 -16.44 -21.13
N SER A 110 -9.97 -17.00 -21.98
CA SER A 110 -10.21 -16.43 -23.34
C SER A 110 -10.65 -14.96 -23.30
N PRO A 111 -11.49 -14.50 -22.34
CA PRO A 111 -11.78 -13.07 -22.20
C PRO A 111 -10.53 -12.22 -21.89
N TYR A 112 -9.67 -12.67 -20.97
CA TYR A 112 -8.44 -11.98 -20.64
C TYR A 112 -7.48 -11.89 -21.84
N ARG A 113 -7.36 -12.95 -22.63
CA ARG A 113 -6.60 -12.94 -23.89
C ARG A 113 -7.12 -11.85 -24.84
N ALA A 114 -8.45 -11.81 -25.04
CA ALA A 114 -9.08 -10.80 -25.87
C ALA A 114 -8.85 -9.39 -25.35
N LEU A 115 -8.93 -9.20 -24.03
CA LEU A 115 -8.68 -7.92 -23.37
C LEU A 115 -7.23 -7.46 -23.56
N VAL A 116 -6.24 -8.34 -23.36
CA VAL A 116 -4.84 -8.04 -23.59
C VAL A 116 -4.62 -7.58 -25.04
N HIS A 117 -5.17 -8.29 -26.01
CA HIS A 117 -5.10 -7.90 -27.44
C HIS A 117 -5.81 -6.57 -27.72
N LYS A 118 -6.92 -6.26 -27.05
CA LYS A 118 -7.66 -5.00 -27.24
C LYS A 118 -6.89 -3.79 -26.74
N TYR A 119 -6.21 -3.92 -25.59
CA TYR A 119 -5.57 -2.79 -24.91
C TYR A 119 -4.11 -2.57 -25.31
N LEU A 120 -3.40 -3.59 -25.79
CA LEU A 120 -2.03 -3.47 -26.27
C LEU A 120 -1.96 -3.02 -27.72
N ASP A 121 -1.15 -1.99 -27.96
CA ASP A 121 -0.79 -1.47 -29.28
C ASP A 121 0.71 -1.68 -29.50
N GLU A 122 1.06 -2.77 -30.15
CA GLU A 122 2.46 -3.11 -30.42
C GLU A 122 3.18 -2.04 -31.25
N THR A 123 2.50 -1.35 -32.15
CA THR A 123 3.11 -0.29 -32.95
C THR A 123 3.58 0.85 -32.04
N ARG A 124 2.72 1.31 -31.15
CA ARG A 124 3.06 2.35 -30.16
C ARG A 124 4.11 1.86 -29.17
N PHE A 125 3.96 0.61 -28.69
CA PHE A 125 4.89 0.00 -27.74
C PHE A 125 6.31 -0.04 -28.30
N PHE A 126 6.53 -0.58 -29.51
CA PHE A 126 7.86 -0.67 -30.10
C PHE A 126 8.42 0.68 -30.55
N ALA A 127 7.58 1.63 -30.96
CA ALA A 127 8.00 2.98 -31.33
C ALA A 127 8.38 3.85 -30.13
N SER A 128 7.96 3.50 -28.92
CA SER A 128 8.26 4.27 -27.71
C SER A 128 9.75 4.27 -27.40
N PRO A 129 10.32 5.40 -26.95
CA PRO A 129 11.71 5.45 -26.45
C PRO A 129 11.87 4.81 -25.08
N VAL A 130 10.77 4.53 -24.36
CA VAL A 130 10.79 3.92 -23.04
C VAL A 130 11.14 2.45 -23.15
N ASP A 131 12.12 2.01 -22.37
CA ASP A 131 12.54 0.62 -22.30
C ASP A 131 11.60 -0.23 -21.42
N PHE A 132 11.59 -1.54 -21.64
CA PHE A 132 10.65 -2.44 -20.99
C PHE A 132 11.30 -3.75 -20.58
N GLY A 133 10.84 -4.29 -19.42
CA GLY A 133 11.16 -5.63 -18.99
C GLY A 133 10.01 -6.27 -18.23
N LEU A 134 9.77 -7.55 -18.44
CA LEU A 134 8.84 -8.34 -17.62
C LEU A 134 9.49 -9.60 -17.08
N MET A 135 8.88 -10.14 -16.02
CA MET A 135 9.29 -11.41 -15.44
C MET A 135 8.25 -12.48 -15.69
N THR A 136 8.73 -13.70 -15.97
CA THR A 136 7.95 -14.93 -15.97
C THR A 136 8.81 -16.06 -15.42
N ALA A 137 8.26 -17.23 -15.17
CA ALA A 137 8.99 -18.41 -14.69
C ALA A 137 8.82 -19.58 -15.67
N ARG A 138 9.92 -20.25 -16.01
CA ARG A 138 9.91 -21.39 -16.90
C ARG A 138 9.39 -22.64 -16.18
N PHE A 139 8.41 -23.28 -16.72
CA PHE A 139 7.94 -24.59 -16.22
C PHE A 139 8.70 -25.75 -16.90
N PRO A 140 9.10 -26.85 -16.20
CA PRO A 140 8.85 -27.11 -14.77
C PRO A 140 9.97 -26.62 -13.83
N SER A 141 11.03 -26.00 -14.34
CA SER A 141 12.23 -25.68 -13.57
C SER A 141 12.05 -24.51 -12.59
N LEU A 142 11.00 -23.70 -12.74
CA LEU A 142 10.73 -22.46 -12.02
C LEU A 142 11.86 -21.42 -12.10
N GLN A 143 12.74 -21.57 -13.09
CA GLN A 143 13.80 -20.61 -13.32
C GLN A 143 13.19 -19.28 -13.77
N PRO A 144 13.67 -18.14 -13.20
CA PRO A 144 13.26 -16.81 -13.64
C PRO A 144 13.64 -16.59 -15.10
N VAL A 145 12.73 -15.98 -15.85
CA VAL A 145 12.93 -15.56 -17.22
C VAL A 145 12.61 -14.06 -17.31
N GLU A 146 13.66 -13.29 -17.57
CA GLU A 146 13.56 -11.87 -17.85
C GLU A 146 13.37 -11.68 -19.34
N VAL A 147 12.31 -11.03 -19.75
CA VAL A 147 12.00 -10.71 -21.15
C VAL A 147 12.08 -9.21 -21.34
N ARG A 148 13.01 -8.75 -22.15
CA ARG A 148 13.24 -7.33 -22.44
C ARG A 148 12.53 -6.95 -23.73
N LYS A 149 12.21 -5.68 -23.90
CA LYS A 149 11.56 -5.14 -25.10
C LYS A 149 12.24 -5.61 -26.39
N GLN A 150 13.56 -5.58 -26.43
CA GLN A 150 14.36 -6.00 -27.59
C GLN A 150 14.30 -7.51 -27.90
N ASP A 151 13.92 -8.33 -26.90
CA ASP A 151 13.82 -9.78 -27.03
C ASP A 151 12.43 -10.22 -27.51
N ILE A 152 11.48 -9.29 -27.60
CA ILE A 152 10.10 -9.57 -28.01
C ILE A 152 9.98 -9.39 -29.54
N ALA A 153 9.70 -10.47 -30.25
CA ALA A 153 9.39 -10.40 -31.67
C ALA A 153 8.02 -9.72 -31.90
N PRO A 154 7.84 -8.97 -32.98
CA PRO A 154 6.54 -8.40 -33.35
C PRO A 154 5.45 -9.50 -33.39
N GLY A 155 4.31 -9.24 -32.78
CA GLY A 155 3.20 -10.19 -32.62
C GLY A 155 3.27 -11.04 -31.35
N TYR A 156 4.35 -10.99 -30.59
CA TYR A 156 4.56 -11.81 -29.38
C TYR A 156 4.37 -11.05 -28.04
N LEU A 157 4.21 -9.73 -28.06
CA LEU A 157 4.00 -8.96 -26.83
C LEU A 157 2.80 -9.47 -26.01
N PRO A 158 1.61 -9.73 -26.60
CA PRO A 158 0.48 -10.26 -25.87
C PRO A 158 0.77 -11.62 -25.21
N GLN A 159 1.50 -12.50 -25.89
CA GLN A 159 1.86 -13.83 -25.37
C GLN A 159 2.79 -13.72 -24.16
N TRP A 160 3.79 -12.82 -24.20
CA TRP A 160 4.69 -12.61 -23.07
C TRP A 160 3.98 -11.98 -21.86
N ILE A 161 3.05 -11.04 -22.11
CA ILE A 161 2.18 -10.49 -21.04
C ILE A 161 1.32 -11.61 -20.41
N LEU A 162 0.73 -12.48 -21.22
CA LEU A 162 -0.04 -13.63 -20.73
C LEU A 162 0.83 -14.63 -19.98
N ALA A 163 2.07 -14.86 -20.43
CA ALA A 163 3.03 -15.70 -19.72
C ALA A 163 3.40 -15.14 -18.34
N SER A 164 3.65 -13.81 -18.29
CA SER A 164 3.90 -13.12 -17.02
C SER A 164 2.72 -13.15 -16.06
N SER A 165 1.50 -13.27 -16.58
CA SER A 165 0.24 -13.27 -15.81
C SER A 165 -0.38 -14.67 -15.67
N ALA A 166 0.34 -15.74 -16.00
CA ALA A 166 -0.14 -17.12 -15.91
C ALA A 166 -0.17 -17.60 -14.45
N CYS A 167 -1.08 -17.02 -13.65
CA CYS A 167 -1.26 -17.27 -12.21
C CYS A 167 -1.84 -18.66 -11.97
N PHE A 168 -1.03 -19.67 -12.21
CA PHE A 168 -1.37 -21.07 -12.00
C PHE A 168 -1.57 -21.36 -10.50
N PRO A 169 -2.55 -22.14 -10.05
CA PRO A 169 -3.50 -22.94 -10.84
C PRO A 169 -4.84 -22.22 -11.12
N MET A 170 -4.97 -20.93 -10.82
CA MET A 170 -6.17 -20.17 -11.18
C MET A 170 -6.29 -20.04 -12.70
N PHE A 171 -5.21 -19.63 -13.35
CA PHE A 171 -5.09 -19.51 -14.80
C PHE A 171 -4.22 -20.65 -15.36
N PRO A 172 -4.43 -21.05 -16.61
CA PRO A 172 -3.59 -22.05 -17.26
C PRO A 172 -2.18 -21.54 -17.48
N MET A 173 -1.22 -22.45 -17.57
CA MET A 173 0.13 -22.15 -18.03
C MET A 173 0.07 -21.54 -19.44
N CYS A 174 0.99 -20.65 -19.76
CA CYS A 174 1.12 -20.06 -21.08
C CYS A 174 2.21 -20.79 -21.88
N GLU A 175 1.87 -21.30 -23.06
CA GLU A 175 2.85 -21.93 -23.96
C GLU A 175 3.32 -20.92 -25.00
N ILE A 176 4.64 -20.79 -25.14
CA ILE A 176 5.30 -20.03 -26.21
C ILE A 176 6.39 -20.92 -26.80
N ASP A 177 6.32 -21.18 -28.10
CA ASP A 177 7.27 -21.98 -28.85
C ASP A 177 7.58 -23.36 -28.23
N GLY A 178 6.54 -24.05 -27.75
CA GLY A 178 6.62 -25.37 -27.13
C GLY A 178 7.16 -25.39 -25.68
N GLN A 179 7.43 -24.22 -25.09
CA GLN A 179 7.81 -24.08 -23.71
C GLN A 179 6.69 -23.47 -22.88
N ASN A 180 6.37 -24.11 -21.75
CA ASN A 180 5.38 -23.59 -20.80
C ASN A 180 6.00 -22.60 -19.82
N TYR A 181 5.24 -21.53 -19.51
CA TYR A 181 5.57 -20.48 -18.58
C TYR A 181 4.49 -20.30 -17.53
N LEU A 182 4.93 -19.84 -16.37
CA LEU A 182 4.11 -19.47 -15.22
C LEU A 182 4.27 -17.99 -14.91
N ASP A 183 3.36 -17.47 -14.08
CA ASP A 183 3.44 -16.09 -13.57
C ASP A 183 4.83 -15.75 -13.02
N GLY A 184 5.28 -14.55 -13.30
CA GLY A 184 6.58 -14.07 -12.82
C GLY A 184 6.69 -13.99 -11.31
N ALA A 185 5.58 -13.94 -10.58
CA ALA A 185 5.55 -13.96 -9.12
C ALA A 185 6.18 -15.23 -8.52
N TYR A 186 6.30 -16.32 -9.28
CA TYR A 186 7.06 -17.51 -8.87
C TYR A 186 8.57 -17.28 -8.78
N SER A 187 9.08 -16.17 -9.31
CA SER A 187 10.51 -15.87 -9.37
C SER A 187 10.87 -14.48 -8.83
N ASP A 188 10.27 -13.43 -9.35
CA ASP A 188 10.48 -12.04 -8.93
C ASP A 188 9.18 -11.26 -9.13
N ASN A 189 8.47 -11.02 -8.03
CA ASN A 189 7.18 -10.34 -8.06
C ASN A 189 7.27 -8.82 -8.23
N LEU A 190 8.42 -8.21 -7.97
CA LEU A 190 8.67 -6.78 -8.14
C LEU A 190 10.05 -6.57 -8.76
N PRO A 191 10.14 -6.48 -10.10
CA PRO A 191 11.38 -6.64 -10.85
C PRO A 191 12.29 -5.39 -10.82
N ILE A 192 12.69 -4.97 -9.61
CA ILE A 192 13.64 -3.88 -9.37
C ILE A 192 15.02 -4.22 -9.96
N SER A 193 15.46 -5.47 -9.79
CA SER A 193 16.75 -5.92 -10.33
C SER A 193 16.79 -5.88 -11.85
N THR A 194 15.67 -6.18 -12.52
CA THR A 194 15.53 -6.05 -13.98
C THR A 194 15.67 -4.59 -14.42
N ALA A 195 15.05 -3.66 -13.69
CA ALA A 195 15.20 -2.23 -13.99
C ALA A 195 16.67 -1.77 -13.95
N PHE A 196 17.43 -2.18 -12.94
CA PHE A 196 18.87 -1.89 -12.88
C PHE A 196 19.67 -2.57 -13.99
N ARG A 197 19.33 -3.80 -14.39
CA ARG A 197 19.98 -4.48 -15.53
C ARG A 197 19.68 -3.83 -16.88
N LEU A 198 18.55 -3.12 -17.00
CA LEU A 198 18.22 -2.28 -18.16
C LEU A 198 18.92 -0.92 -18.13
N GLY A 199 19.69 -0.64 -17.08
CA GLY A 199 20.51 0.56 -16.97
C GLY A 199 19.86 1.73 -16.24
N ALA A 200 18.90 1.46 -15.36
CA ALA A 200 18.34 2.48 -14.47
C ALA A 200 19.37 2.98 -13.47
N ASP A 201 19.41 4.29 -13.24
CA ASP A 201 20.18 4.93 -12.16
C ASP A 201 19.37 5.01 -10.87
N ARG A 202 18.04 5.10 -10.99
CA ARG A 202 17.06 5.14 -9.88
C ARG A 202 15.80 4.38 -10.24
N VAL A 203 15.15 3.81 -9.24
CA VAL A 203 13.90 3.05 -9.40
C VAL A 203 12.83 3.56 -8.43
N ILE A 204 11.66 3.85 -8.94
CA ILE A 204 10.43 3.95 -8.15
C ILE A 204 9.76 2.58 -8.22
N ALA A 205 9.68 1.89 -7.08
CA ALA A 205 9.12 0.56 -6.98
C ALA A 205 7.72 0.64 -6.36
N ILE A 206 6.71 0.15 -7.09
CA ILE A 206 5.30 0.18 -6.67
C ILE A 206 4.89 -1.22 -6.24
N GLY A 207 4.86 -1.44 -4.92
CA GLY A 207 4.38 -2.66 -4.29
C GLY A 207 2.84 -2.70 -4.21
N LEU A 208 2.29 -3.89 -4.00
CA LEU A 208 0.85 -4.12 -3.85
C LEU A 208 0.48 -4.76 -2.50
N LYS A 209 1.39 -4.69 -1.55
CA LYS A 209 1.21 -5.15 -0.16
C LYS A 209 1.74 -4.09 0.79
N PRO A 210 1.09 -3.90 1.97
CA PRO A 210 1.57 -2.98 3.01
C PRO A 210 2.90 -3.41 3.64
N GLU A 211 3.30 -4.67 3.44
CA GLU A 211 4.52 -5.24 4.01
C GLU A 211 5.77 -4.53 3.49
N THR A 212 6.77 -4.50 4.35
CA THR A 212 8.09 -3.95 4.02
C THR A 212 8.67 -4.62 2.77
N PRO A 213 9.33 -3.83 1.91
CA PRO A 213 10.01 -4.34 0.73
C PRO A 213 11.06 -5.41 1.10
N GLU A 214 11.45 -6.21 0.11
CA GLU A 214 12.58 -7.12 0.30
C GLU A 214 13.72 -6.41 1.04
N LYS A 215 14.28 -7.03 2.09
CA LYS A 215 15.35 -6.46 2.94
C LYS A 215 16.48 -5.84 2.13
N LYS A 216 16.73 -6.37 0.93
CA LYS A 216 17.74 -5.91 -0.03
C LYS A 216 17.46 -4.46 -0.51
N TYR A 217 16.22 -4.04 -0.61
CA TYR A 217 15.83 -2.74 -1.18
C TYR A 217 15.17 -1.80 -0.18
N ALA A 218 14.84 -2.26 1.03
CA ALA A 218 14.07 -1.51 2.04
C ALA A 218 14.66 -0.13 2.36
N ASN A 219 16.00 0.01 2.33
CA ASN A 219 16.69 1.28 2.58
C ASN A 219 17.72 1.59 1.49
N HIS A 220 17.49 1.11 0.27
CA HIS A 220 18.45 1.31 -0.80
C HIS A 220 18.34 2.75 -1.33
N PRO A 221 19.43 3.56 -1.32
CA PRO A 221 19.36 4.99 -1.63
C PRO A 221 18.93 5.32 -3.06
N LEU A 222 18.94 4.35 -3.96
CA LEU A 222 18.52 4.49 -5.36
C LEU A 222 17.12 3.92 -5.62
N VAL A 223 16.42 3.45 -4.58
CA VAL A 223 15.06 2.89 -4.70
C VAL A 223 14.10 3.68 -3.82
N THR A 224 13.12 4.32 -4.45
CA THR A 224 11.98 4.90 -3.76
C THR A 224 10.86 3.86 -3.78
N TYR A 225 10.41 3.41 -2.61
CA TYR A 225 9.40 2.37 -2.49
C TYR A 225 8.04 2.99 -2.16
N ILE A 226 7.05 2.72 -3.00
CA ILE A 226 5.66 3.10 -2.80
C ILE A 226 4.88 1.82 -2.49
N ALA A 227 4.25 1.78 -1.32
CA ALA A 227 3.42 0.67 -0.87
C ALA A 227 2.10 1.18 -0.35
N PRO A 228 1.01 0.40 -0.46
CA PRO A 228 -0.28 0.81 0.05
C PRO A 228 -0.26 0.94 1.57
N ALA A 229 -0.88 2.00 2.09
CA ALA A 229 -0.99 2.27 3.52
C ALA A 229 -1.88 1.25 4.25
N GLU A 230 -2.67 0.47 3.50
CA GLU A 230 -3.53 -0.60 4.01
C GLU A 230 -3.68 -1.75 2.99
N PRO A 231 -4.20 -2.93 3.40
CA PRO A 231 -4.40 -4.05 2.49
C PRO A 231 -5.38 -3.73 1.35
N LEU A 232 -5.01 -4.07 0.11
CA LEU A 232 -5.79 -3.84 -1.11
C LEU A 232 -6.81 -4.95 -1.42
N GLY A 233 -7.28 -5.71 -0.43
CA GLY A 233 -8.22 -6.81 -0.65
C GLY A 233 -7.56 -8.09 -1.20
N LYS A 234 -8.36 -8.94 -1.85
CA LYS A 234 -7.93 -10.24 -2.39
C LYS A 234 -7.33 -10.13 -3.78
N LEU A 235 -6.67 -11.22 -4.23
CA LEU A 235 -5.96 -11.28 -5.51
C LEU A 235 -6.88 -11.07 -6.73
N LEU A 236 -8.07 -11.64 -6.70
CA LEU A 236 -9.08 -11.56 -7.77
C LEU A 236 -10.43 -11.11 -7.17
N GLU A 237 -10.48 -9.88 -6.71
CA GLU A 237 -11.66 -9.25 -6.15
C GLU A 237 -12.10 -8.11 -7.08
N PHE A 238 -13.17 -8.38 -7.86
CA PHE A 238 -13.67 -7.45 -8.87
C PHE A 238 -14.79 -6.57 -8.32
N ASP A 239 -14.62 -6.08 -7.08
CA ASP A 239 -15.51 -5.08 -6.49
C ASP A 239 -15.16 -3.68 -6.99
N PRO A 240 -16.10 -2.96 -7.66
CA PRO A 240 -15.81 -1.64 -8.20
C PRO A 240 -15.48 -0.60 -7.14
N ASP A 241 -16.02 -0.70 -5.92
CA ASP A 241 -15.73 0.24 -4.83
C ASP A 241 -14.32 -0.02 -4.28
N ALA A 242 -13.95 -1.29 -4.06
CA ALA A 242 -12.60 -1.67 -3.65
C ALA A 242 -11.54 -1.25 -4.69
N MET A 243 -11.84 -1.36 -5.98
CA MET A 243 -10.93 -0.91 -7.04
C MET A 243 -10.81 0.62 -7.09
N ARG A 244 -11.91 1.37 -6.94
CA ARG A 244 -11.86 2.84 -6.83
C ARG A 244 -11.05 3.29 -5.64
N HIS A 245 -11.25 2.63 -4.50
CA HIS A 245 -10.48 2.88 -3.30
C HIS A 245 -8.99 2.59 -3.50
N SER A 246 -8.63 1.46 -4.13
CA SER A 246 -7.25 1.13 -4.47
C SER A 246 -6.60 2.18 -5.39
N ILE A 247 -7.33 2.71 -6.38
CA ILE A 247 -6.86 3.81 -7.23
C ILE A 247 -6.60 5.07 -6.39
N ALA A 248 -7.52 5.42 -5.49
CA ALA A 248 -7.39 6.58 -4.62
C ALA A 248 -6.18 6.44 -3.67
N LEU A 249 -5.99 5.28 -3.05
CA LEU A 249 -4.81 4.97 -2.25
C LEU A 249 -3.52 5.09 -3.05
N GLY A 250 -3.46 4.51 -4.25
CA GLY A 250 -2.27 4.59 -5.10
C GLY A 250 -1.91 6.03 -5.46
N TYR A 251 -2.91 6.87 -5.67
CA TYR A 251 -2.72 8.29 -5.92
C TYR A 251 -2.17 9.02 -4.69
N THR A 252 -2.82 8.92 -3.54
CA THR A 252 -2.48 9.64 -2.32
C THR A 252 -1.15 9.18 -1.72
N ASP A 253 -0.90 7.86 -1.67
CA ASP A 253 0.37 7.30 -1.20
C ASP A 253 1.56 7.78 -2.04
N THR A 254 1.36 7.87 -3.37
CA THR A 254 2.40 8.36 -4.28
C THR A 254 2.70 9.83 -4.06
N LEU A 255 1.68 10.68 -3.88
CA LEU A 255 1.86 12.10 -3.57
C LEU A 255 2.67 12.29 -2.29
N ARG A 256 2.38 11.48 -1.27
CA ARG A 256 3.06 11.52 0.03
C ARG A 256 4.51 11.04 -0.08
N VAL A 257 4.75 9.86 -0.66
CA VAL A 257 6.10 9.29 -0.79
C VAL A 257 7.01 10.14 -1.66
N LEU A 258 6.48 10.80 -2.70
CA LEU A 258 7.25 11.70 -3.55
C LEU A 258 7.36 13.13 -2.99
N GLY A 259 6.83 13.38 -1.79
CA GLY A 259 7.06 14.59 -1.00
C GLY A 259 6.27 15.82 -1.43
N SER A 260 5.22 15.67 -2.25
CA SER A 260 4.31 16.77 -2.58
C SER A 260 3.27 17.03 -1.49
N HIS A 261 2.95 16.00 -0.71
CA HIS A 261 2.02 16.04 0.42
C HIS A 261 2.70 15.48 1.68
N ILE A 262 2.11 15.72 2.85
CA ILE A 262 2.65 15.28 4.14
C ILE A 262 1.77 14.17 4.75
N GLY A 263 2.32 13.43 5.72
CA GLY A 263 1.65 12.31 6.42
C GLY A 263 2.45 11.01 6.39
N HIS A 264 2.00 10.01 7.15
CA HIS A 264 2.61 8.67 7.20
C HIS A 264 1.70 7.62 6.54
N THR A 265 0.43 7.57 6.96
CA THR A 265 -0.60 6.64 6.45
C THR A 265 -1.81 7.37 5.86
N TYR A 266 -2.07 8.59 6.29
CA TYR A 266 -3.01 9.54 5.70
C TYR A 266 -2.26 10.59 4.89
N THR A 267 -2.97 11.31 4.04
CA THR A 267 -2.35 12.31 3.15
C THR A 267 -2.95 13.69 3.42
N PHE A 268 -2.10 14.66 3.68
CA PHE A 268 -2.51 16.02 4.03
C PHE A 268 -1.89 17.03 3.08
N GLU A 269 -2.62 18.13 2.83
CA GLU A 269 -2.10 19.29 2.14
C GLU A 269 -0.88 19.87 2.89
N PRO A 270 0.20 20.23 2.18
CA PRO A 270 1.45 20.65 2.81
C PRO A 270 1.37 22.02 3.50
N ASP A 271 0.40 22.86 3.14
CA ASP A 271 0.26 24.22 3.67
C ASP A 271 -0.27 24.27 5.12
N GLY A 272 -0.80 23.16 5.63
CA GLY A 272 -1.22 22.98 7.02
C GLY A 272 -0.08 22.73 8.02
N LYS A 273 1.16 22.51 7.55
CA LYS A 273 2.28 22.13 8.41
C LYS A 273 2.53 23.12 9.56
N THR A 274 2.56 24.41 9.28
CA THR A 274 2.83 25.44 10.32
C THR A 274 1.74 25.46 11.40
N LEU A 275 0.48 25.26 11.02
CA LEU A 275 -0.64 25.15 11.96
C LEU A 275 -0.46 23.94 12.86
N LEU A 276 -0.15 22.80 12.26
CA LEU A 276 0.08 21.53 12.95
C LEU A 276 1.23 21.64 13.97
N ASP A 277 2.36 22.22 13.58
CA ASP A 277 3.52 22.44 14.45
C ASP A 277 3.15 23.33 15.66
N GLY A 278 2.29 24.33 15.45
CA GLY A 278 1.76 25.18 16.52
C GLY A 278 0.94 24.40 17.55
N VAL A 279 -0.06 23.67 17.07
CA VAL A 279 -0.95 22.85 17.92
C VAL A 279 -0.16 21.79 18.68
N ALA A 280 0.76 21.10 18.00
CA ALA A 280 1.57 20.07 18.61
C ALA A 280 2.50 20.63 19.71
N ARG A 281 3.13 21.78 19.48
CA ARG A 281 3.97 22.44 20.47
C ARG A 281 3.17 22.80 21.71
N ASP A 282 1.99 23.38 21.53
CA ASP A 282 1.16 23.82 22.65
C ASP A 282 0.67 22.63 23.48
N TYR A 283 0.27 21.53 22.83
CA TYR A 283 -0.07 20.28 23.50
C TYR A 283 1.12 19.66 24.27
N LEU A 284 2.29 19.55 23.63
CA LEU A 284 3.49 18.98 24.27
C LEU A 284 3.97 19.85 25.44
N LEU A 285 3.89 21.19 25.33
CA LEU A 285 4.21 22.07 26.46
C LEU A 285 3.22 21.94 27.60
N TRP A 286 1.93 21.76 27.31
CA TRP A 286 0.91 21.48 28.30
C TRP A 286 1.21 20.16 29.04
N LEU A 287 1.53 19.10 28.29
CA LEU A 287 1.88 17.79 28.83
C LEU A 287 3.14 17.87 29.71
N LEU A 288 4.22 18.48 29.22
CA LEU A 288 5.49 18.63 29.91
C LEU A 288 5.36 19.44 31.19
N ARG A 289 4.56 20.53 31.20
CA ARG A 289 4.31 21.32 32.42
C ARG A 289 3.67 20.46 33.51
N ARG A 290 2.81 19.52 33.16
CA ARG A 290 2.20 18.60 34.12
C ARG A 290 3.18 17.54 34.62
N GLU A 291 4.03 17.02 33.74
CA GLU A 291 5.13 16.11 34.12
C GLU A 291 6.10 16.73 35.11
N LEU A 292 6.39 18.01 34.95
CA LEU A 292 7.32 18.73 35.80
C LEU A 292 6.69 19.29 37.09
N THR A 293 5.37 19.12 37.29
CA THR A 293 4.71 19.49 38.55
C THR A 293 5.19 18.53 39.65
N PRO A 294 5.77 19.04 40.76
CA PRO A 294 6.30 18.20 41.80
C PRO A 294 5.22 17.26 42.36
N PRO A 295 5.51 15.97 42.57
CA PRO A 295 4.58 15.05 43.17
C PRO A 295 4.33 15.41 44.66
N ASP A 296 3.10 15.23 45.11
CA ASP A 296 2.70 15.53 46.49
C ASP A 296 3.39 14.62 47.53
N SER A 297 3.98 13.52 47.10
CA SER A 297 4.69 12.61 47.97
C SER A 297 6.01 12.10 47.39
N MET A 298 6.98 11.82 48.29
CA MET A 298 8.27 11.22 47.91
C MET A 298 8.12 9.81 47.30
N LEU A 299 7.04 9.10 47.58
CA LEU A 299 6.74 7.78 47.03
C LEU A 299 6.34 7.83 45.57
N ASP A 300 5.73 8.93 45.14
CA ASP A 300 5.28 9.13 43.74
C ASP A 300 6.47 9.51 42.86
N PHE A 301 7.49 10.20 43.40
CA PHE A 301 8.73 10.48 42.71
C PHE A 301 9.47 9.21 42.27
N PHE A 302 9.41 8.13 43.04
CA PHE A 302 10.09 6.86 42.72
C PHE A 302 9.24 5.91 41.86
N ARG A 303 7.99 6.24 41.54
CA ARG A 303 7.09 5.38 40.74
C ARG A 303 7.10 5.62 39.23
N SER A 304 7.67 6.72 38.79
CA SER A 304 7.70 7.13 37.38
C SER A 304 9.10 6.91 36.79
N ASP A 305 9.38 5.70 36.32
CA ASP A 305 10.66 5.36 35.68
C ASP A 305 10.79 5.91 34.25
N THR A 306 9.70 6.31 33.61
CA THR A 306 9.71 6.79 32.22
C THR A 306 8.74 7.95 32.07
N PRO A 307 9.19 9.14 31.63
CA PRO A 307 8.32 10.27 31.34
C PRO A 307 7.20 9.89 30.37
N LEU A 308 5.99 10.42 30.59
CA LEU A 308 4.84 10.15 29.72
C LEU A 308 5.09 10.67 28.31
N THR A 309 5.74 11.84 28.20
CA THR A 309 6.16 12.42 26.92
C THR A 309 7.05 11.45 26.15
N ASP A 310 8.05 10.83 26.80
CA ASP A 310 8.91 9.82 26.18
C ASP A 310 8.14 8.59 25.72
N ARG A 311 7.12 8.17 26.46
CA ARG A 311 6.28 7.01 26.09
C ARG A 311 5.38 7.30 24.88
N ILE A 312 4.82 8.50 24.80
CA ILE A 312 4.00 8.93 23.67
C ILE A 312 4.86 9.08 22.40
N LEU A 313 6.14 9.48 22.56
CA LEU A 313 7.07 9.75 21.47
C LEU A 313 8.02 8.58 21.14
N SER A 314 8.15 7.57 22.02
CA SER A 314 9.19 6.52 21.93
C SER A 314 9.15 5.70 20.65
N ASP A 315 7.98 5.49 20.06
CA ASP A 315 7.82 4.70 18.83
C ASP A 315 7.92 5.53 17.55
N ARG A 316 8.24 6.82 17.66
CA ARG A 316 8.18 7.78 16.55
C ARG A 316 9.40 8.68 16.51
N PRO A 317 10.54 8.20 15.98
CA PRO A 317 11.69 9.04 15.74
C PRO A 317 11.37 10.05 14.64
N GLY A 318 11.40 11.33 14.94
CA GLY A 318 11.12 12.40 13.99
C GLY A 318 11.21 13.78 14.64
N ASP A 319 10.96 14.80 13.85
CA ASP A 319 10.80 16.16 14.34
C ASP A 319 9.39 16.37 14.94
N LEU A 320 9.11 17.60 15.38
CA LEU A 320 7.82 17.97 15.96
C LEU A 320 6.66 17.72 14.98
N THR A 321 6.88 17.94 13.68
CA THR A 321 5.88 17.71 12.64
C THR A 321 5.53 16.23 12.51
N ASP A 322 6.54 15.35 12.53
CA ASP A 322 6.34 13.91 12.43
C ASP A 322 5.52 13.39 13.61
N CYS A 323 5.85 13.86 14.83
CA CYS A 323 5.07 13.52 16.03
C CYS A 323 3.62 14.01 15.94
N ALA A 324 3.42 15.21 15.44
CA ALA A 324 2.10 15.81 15.28
C ALA A 324 1.25 15.10 14.24
N LEU A 325 1.82 14.80 13.07
CA LEU A 325 1.16 14.02 12.01
C LEU A 325 0.71 12.67 12.55
N ALA A 326 1.60 11.95 13.22
CA ALA A 326 1.27 10.68 13.81
C ALA A 326 0.16 10.77 14.87
N GLY A 327 0.09 11.88 15.61
CA GLY A 327 -1.00 12.14 16.54
C GLY A 327 -2.34 12.36 15.84
N VAL A 328 -2.37 13.19 14.79
CA VAL A 328 -3.58 13.40 13.96
C VAL A 328 -4.03 12.11 13.33
N GLU A 329 -3.12 11.33 12.75
CA GLU A 329 -3.42 10.02 12.14
C GLU A 329 -4.01 9.03 13.16
N CYS A 330 -3.53 9.05 14.40
CA CYS A 330 -4.10 8.25 15.49
C CYS A 330 -5.57 8.61 15.75
N VAL A 331 -5.93 9.90 15.73
CA VAL A 331 -7.32 10.36 15.88
C VAL A 331 -8.17 9.95 14.67
N LEU A 332 -7.65 10.12 13.45
CA LEU A 332 -8.35 9.70 12.22
C LEU A 332 -8.66 8.20 12.21
N GLU A 333 -7.71 7.38 12.66
CA GLU A 333 -7.91 5.94 12.81
C GLU A 333 -8.99 5.61 13.83
N ALA A 334 -9.00 6.33 14.98
CA ALA A 334 -10.01 6.12 16.03
C ALA A 334 -11.43 6.41 15.55
N TYR A 335 -11.59 7.36 14.65
CA TYR A 335 -12.87 7.71 14.03
C TYR A 335 -13.10 7.03 12.67
N ALA A 336 -12.25 6.08 12.27
CA ALA A 336 -12.34 5.35 11.00
C ALA A 336 -12.48 6.25 9.76
N TYR A 337 -11.72 7.35 9.73
CA TYR A 337 -11.67 8.19 8.54
C TYR A 337 -11.09 7.39 7.36
N PRO A 338 -11.63 7.59 6.12
CA PRO A 338 -11.16 6.86 4.96
C PRO A 338 -9.72 7.27 4.59
N ARG A 339 -8.89 6.28 4.28
CA ARG A 339 -7.61 6.51 3.59
C ARG A 339 -7.89 6.70 2.10
N GLY A 340 -6.92 7.24 1.35
CA GLY A 340 -7.12 7.54 -0.08
C GLY A 340 -7.74 8.91 -0.34
N GLU A 341 -7.96 9.71 0.69
CA GLU A 341 -8.36 11.12 0.60
C GLU A 341 -7.21 12.05 0.95
N ILE A 342 -7.31 13.31 0.48
CA ILE A 342 -6.38 14.38 0.85
C ILE A 342 -7.11 15.30 1.81
N TYR A 343 -6.55 15.47 3.01
CA TYR A 343 -7.14 16.26 4.07
C TYR A 343 -6.47 17.64 4.18
N ASP A 344 -7.29 18.69 4.28
CA ASP A 344 -6.83 20.03 4.65
C ASP A 344 -6.86 20.17 6.18
N LEU A 345 -5.68 20.26 6.79
CA LEU A 345 -5.52 20.38 8.23
C LEU A 345 -6.21 21.62 8.83
N LYS A 346 -6.44 22.68 8.05
CA LYS A 346 -7.13 23.88 8.52
C LYS A 346 -8.59 23.61 8.87
N PHE A 347 -9.23 22.71 8.15
CA PHE A 347 -10.63 22.30 8.40
C PHE A 347 -10.70 21.08 9.30
N LEU A 348 -9.76 20.15 9.12
CA LEU A 348 -9.76 18.89 9.84
C LEU A 348 -9.47 19.05 11.34
N LEU A 349 -8.45 19.85 11.73
CA LEU A 349 -8.07 19.97 13.15
C LEU A 349 -9.20 20.50 14.05
N PRO A 350 -9.94 21.57 13.66
CA PRO A 350 -11.10 22.00 14.43
C PRO A 350 -12.22 20.95 14.53
N GLU A 351 -12.46 20.21 13.44
CA GLU A 351 -13.46 19.13 13.41
C GLU A 351 -13.07 18.00 14.41
N LEU A 352 -11.83 17.53 14.35
CA LEU A 352 -11.35 16.49 15.27
C LEU A 352 -11.35 16.95 16.73
N ALA A 353 -11.00 18.22 16.99
CA ALA A 353 -11.06 18.79 18.32
C ALA A 353 -12.50 18.83 18.87
N MET A 354 -13.47 19.20 18.06
CA MET A 354 -14.88 19.19 18.42
C MET A 354 -15.35 17.77 18.74
N ARG A 355 -15.09 16.80 17.86
CA ARG A 355 -15.48 15.39 18.05
C ARG A 355 -14.91 14.79 19.33
N LEU A 356 -13.62 15.05 19.61
CA LEU A 356 -12.96 14.56 20.84
C LEU A 356 -13.51 15.17 22.13
N THR A 357 -14.04 16.41 22.05
CA THR A 357 -14.61 17.10 23.24
C THR A 357 -16.08 16.77 23.50
N GLU A 358 -16.83 16.38 22.47
CA GLU A 358 -18.27 16.09 22.53
C GLU A 358 -18.60 14.64 22.96
N ASP A 359 -17.61 13.84 23.34
CA ASP A 359 -17.77 12.44 23.77
C ASP A 359 -18.49 11.54 22.74
N GLU A 360 -18.23 11.73 21.44
CA GLU A 360 -18.64 10.74 20.45
C GLU A 360 -17.92 9.42 20.70
N ASP A 361 -18.66 8.46 21.28
CA ASP A 361 -18.12 7.14 21.58
C ASP A 361 -17.97 6.29 20.33
N THR A 362 -16.71 6.01 19.97
CA THR A 362 -16.37 4.88 19.12
C THR A 362 -15.76 3.77 19.99
N PRO A 363 -15.83 2.50 19.58
CA PRO A 363 -15.22 1.40 20.34
C PRO A 363 -13.75 1.61 20.66
N GLU A 364 -13.03 2.29 19.76
CA GLU A 364 -11.61 2.63 19.92
C GLU A 364 -11.38 3.73 20.96
N LEU A 365 -12.35 4.61 21.15
CA LEU A 365 -12.27 5.74 22.11
C LEU A 365 -12.80 5.41 23.49
N GLU A 366 -13.62 4.36 23.66
CA GLU A 366 -14.20 3.98 24.97
C GLU A 366 -13.14 3.89 26.08
N ARG A 367 -11.99 3.25 25.79
CA ARG A 367 -10.91 3.10 26.78
C ARG A 367 -10.22 4.43 27.08
N ALA A 368 -9.99 5.24 26.04
CA ALA A 368 -9.38 6.56 26.17
C ALA A 368 -10.31 7.50 26.98
N HIS A 369 -11.61 7.51 26.72
CA HIS A 369 -12.61 8.29 27.44
C HIS A 369 -12.75 7.82 28.91
N ALA A 370 -12.75 6.50 29.16
CA ALA A 370 -12.75 5.96 30.52
C ALA A 370 -11.49 6.38 31.30
N LEU A 371 -10.33 6.38 30.63
CA LEU A 371 -9.09 6.86 31.21
C LEU A 371 -9.16 8.35 31.48
N CYS A 372 -9.61 9.16 30.49
CA CYS A 372 -9.81 10.60 30.63
C CYS A 372 -10.70 10.95 31.83
N ALA A 373 -11.82 10.24 32.03
CA ALA A 373 -12.72 10.44 33.17
C ALA A 373 -12.08 10.06 34.50
N SER A 374 -11.13 9.13 34.53
CA SER A 374 -10.42 8.70 35.75
C SER A 374 -9.26 9.65 36.13
N LEU A 375 -8.79 10.47 35.19
CA LEU A 375 -7.69 11.39 35.40
C LEU A 375 -8.22 12.72 35.94
N GLY A 376 -8.40 12.82 37.28
CA GLY A 376 -8.78 14.09 37.91
C GLY A 376 -7.74 15.20 37.67
N SER A 377 -8.20 16.46 37.63
CA SER A 377 -7.41 17.62 37.18
C SER A 377 -6.15 17.95 38.03
N GLU A 378 -6.07 17.51 39.29
CA GLU A 378 -4.99 17.93 40.20
C GLU A 378 -3.86 16.90 40.37
N HIS A 379 -4.10 15.59 40.13
CA HIS A 379 -3.11 14.54 40.38
C HIS A 379 -2.87 13.64 39.15
N PHE A 380 -2.85 14.21 38.00
CA PHE A 380 -2.84 13.53 36.70
C PHE A 380 -1.76 12.43 36.59
N PHE A 381 -0.52 12.73 36.96
CA PHE A 381 0.60 11.79 36.75
C PHE A 381 0.71 10.74 37.86
N THR A 382 0.35 11.07 39.09
CA THR A 382 0.31 10.09 40.19
C THR A 382 -0.78 9.04 39.97
N GLN A 383 -1.85 9.40 39.24
CA GLN A 383 -2.93 8.49 38.86
C GLN A 383 -2.63 7.67 37.61
N LEU A 384 -1.86 8.19 36.63
CA LEU A 384 -1.48 7.48 35.43
C LEU A 384 -0.46 6.35 35.67
N ALA A 385 0.53 6.55 36.53
CA ALA A 385 1.59 5.58 36.76
C ALA A 385 1.08 4.17 37.12
N PRO A 386 0.05 3.97 38.01
CA PRO A 386 -0.50 2.66 38.29
C PRO A 386 -1.40 2.10 37.17
N LEU A 387 -1.91 2.93 36.27
CA LEU A 387 -2.83 2.53 35.20
C LEU A 387 -2.10 2.15 33.90
N THR A 388 -0.86 2.59 33.72
CA THR A 388 -0.08 2.39 32.49
C THR A 388 0.13 0.95 32.02
N PRO A 389 0.14 -0.09 32.88
CA PRO A 389 0.16 -1.47 32.42
C PRO A 389 -1.14 -1.94 31.74
N ARG A 390 -2.23 -1.19 31.90
CA ARG A 390 -3.58 -1.53 31.40
C ARG A 390 -3.95 -0.82 30.11
N TYR A 391 -3.23 0.25 29.76
CA TYR A 391 -3.48 1.11 28.60
C TYR A 391 -2.24 1.17 27.73
N ASP A 392 -2.44 1.10 26.42
CA ASP A 392 -1.36 1.30 25.45
C ASP A 392 -1.05 2.80 25.24
N ALA A 393 0.01 3.08 24.49
CA ALA A 393 0.43 4.45 24.20
C ALA A 393 -0.65 5.26 23.46
N ARG A 394 -1.46 4.60 22.64
CA ARG A 394 -2.56 5.22 21.88
C ARG A 394 -3.69 5.67 22.80
N ASP A 395 -4.14 4.80 23.71
CA ASP A 395 -5.19 5.13 24.69
C ASP A 395 -4.75 6.32 25.56
N ILE A 396 -3.48 6.33 26.02
CA ILE A 396 -2.92 7.41 26.82
C ILE A 396 -2.87 8.72 26.02
N PHE A 397 -2.41 8.66 24.77
CA PHE A 397 -2.35 9.84 23.91
C PHE A 397 -3.75 10.43 23.68
N LEU A 398 -4.74 9.63 23.28
CA LEU A 398 -6.11 10.08 23.04
C LEU A 398 -6.73 10.69 24.31
N ALA A 399 -6.55 10.05 25.48
CA ALA A 399 -7.07 10.55 26.75
C ALA A 399 -6.45 11.89 27.13
N THR A 400 -5.13 12.03 27.00
CA THR A 400 -4.42 13.28 27.33
C THR A 400 -4.72 14.39 26.34
N LEU A 401 -4.87 14.08 25.06
CA LEU A 401 -5.29 15.05 24.05
C LEU A 401 -6.72 15.56 24.31
N THR A 402 -7.65 14.67 24.65
CA THR A 402 -9.01 15.05 25.01
C THR A 402 -9.04 15.99 26.21
N LEU A 403 -8.27 15.69 27.25
CA LEU A 403 -8.15 16.58 28.43
C LEU A 403 -7.59 17.96 28.08
N TYR A 404 -6.52 17.96 27.27
CA TYR A 404 -5.93 19.22 26.81
C TYR A 404 -6.96 20.09 26.07
N LEU A 405 -7.68 19.49 25.12
CA LEU A 405 -8.68 20.22 24.33
C LEU A 405 -9.84 20.77 25.20
N ARG A 406 -10.33 19.97 26.15
CA ARG A 406 -11.38 20.43 27.08
C ARG A 406 -10.94 21.60 27.95
N GLU A 407 -9.68 21.62 28.39
CA GLU A 407 -9.14 22.75 29.15
C GLU A 407 -8.93 24.03 28.31
N GLN A 408 -8.75 23.89 26.97
CA GLN A 408 -8.68 25.05 26.09
C GLN A 408 -10.05 25.67 25.81
N THR A 409 -11.12 24.91 25.99
CA THR A 409 -12.51 25.32 25.71
C THR A 409 -13.30 25.76 26.97
N ALA A 410 -12.79 25.49 28.16
CA ALA A 410 -13.35 25.89 29.46
C ALA A 410 -12.88 27.27 29.89
#